data_d3caedce7aa38b15b14b9a910fe0a4d0
#
_entry.id   d3caedce7aa38b15b14b9a910fe0a4d0
#
_cell.length_a   1.000
_cell.length_b   1.000
_cell.length_c   1.000
_cell.angle_alpha   90.00
_cell.angle_beta   90.00
_cell.angle_gamma   90.00
#
_symmetry.space_group_name_H-M   'P 1'
#
loop_
_entity.id
_entity.type
_entity.pdbx_description
1 polymer ?
#
loop_
_entity_poly.entity_id
_entity_poly.type
_entity_poly.pdbx_seq_one_letter_code
_entity_poly.pdbx_strand_id
1 'polypeptide(L)'
;MAFSYPTAARATRAALRLSLRDRAEQFQIWLFEGQLKQVNEVVDRLPAALADLLPIVANPEANMNVRFGASAVLERHAGQDSLRALIPTLGLLAAHGDARVRADACHLLGLSASPKAIPYLEGRRDDPDPEVREIVAESLEELHSQKT
;
A
#
# COMPACT_ATOMS: atom_id res chain seq x y z
N MET A 1 15.78 -27.34 26.82
CA MET A 1 14.47 -26.70 26.55
C MET A 1 14.34 -26.44 25.07
N ALA A 2 13.36 -27.04 24.44
CA ALA A 2 13.09 -26.76 23.04
C ALA A 2 12.45 -25.37 22.94
N PHE A 3 13.08 -24.48 22.19
CA PHE A 3 12.50 -23.18 21.87
C PHE A 3 11.39 -23.43 20.85
N SER A 4 10.15 -23.25 21.24
CA SER A 4 9.01 -23.42 20.34
C SER A 4 8.73 -22.07 19.67
N TYR A 5 9.08 -21.95 18.39
CA TYR A 5 8.66 -20.82 17.60
C TYR A 5 7.15 -20.88 17.39
N PRO A 6 6.46 -19.75 17.48
CA PRO A 6 5.02 -19.76 17.21
C PRO A 6 4.76 -20.18 15.76
N THR A 7 3.72 -20.99 15.56
CA THR A 7 3.28 -21.32 14.21
C THR A 7 2.84 -20.06 13.48
N ALA A 8 2.84 -20.08 12.13
CA ALA A 8 2.36 -18.97 11.33
C ALA A 8 0.93 -18.54 11.73
N ALA A 9 0.05 -19.52 12.00
CA ALA A 9 -1.32 -19.22 12.43
C ALA A 9 -1.37 -18.50 13.78
N ARG A 10 -0.50 -18.89 14.72
CA ARG A 10 -0.41 -18.25 16.04
C ARG A 10 0.14 -16.82 15.91
N ALA A 11 1.15 -16.62 15.08
CA ALA A 11 1.73 -15.31 14.81
C ALA A 11 0.71 -14.37 14.16
N THR A 12 -0.08 -14.87 13.21
CA THR A 12 -1.17 -14.12 12.58
C THR A 12 -2.21 -13.68 13.61
N ARG A 13 -2.64 -14.61 14.48
CA ARG A 13 -3.62 -14.26 15.54
C ARG A 13 -3.07 -13.22 16.51
N ALA A 14 -1.79 -13.31 16.86
CA ALA A 14 -1.14 -12.33 17.74
C ALA A 14 -1.12 -10.96 17.07
N ALA A 15 -0.78 -10.88 15.78
CA ALA A 15 -0.72 -9.62 15.02
C ALA A 15 -2.08 -8.92 14.95
N LEU A 16 -3.18 -9.68 14.89
CA LEU A 16 -4.53 -9.12 14.88
C LEU A 16 -4.88 -8.36 16.17
N ARG A 17 -4.17 -8.66 17.26
CA ARG A 17 -4.38 -8.02 18.58
C ARG A 17 -3.42 -6.86 18.84
N LEU A 18 -2.43 -6.63 17.96
CA LEU A 18 -1.47 -5.55 18.12
C LEU A 18 -2.11 -4.20 17.89
N SER A 19 -1.51 -3.16 18.50
CA SER A 19 -1.82 -1.78 18.14
C SER A 19 -1.43 -1.53 16.68
N LEU A 20 -1.95 -0.44 16.08
CA LEU A 20 -1.61 -0.05 14.71
C LEU A 20 -0.10 0.10 14.53
N ARG A 21 0.57 0.74 15.49
CA ARG A 21 2.01 0.96 15.45
C ARG A 21 2.78 -0.36 15.48
N ASP A 22 2.45 -1.22 16.43
CA ASP A 22 3.16 -2.50 16.62
C ASP A 22 2.92 -3.42 15.42
N ARG A 23 1.72 -3.39 14.83
CA ARG A 23 1.42 -4.18 13.64
C ARG A 23 2.19 -3.68 12.43
N ALA A 24 2.32 -2.36 12.25
CA ALA A 24 3.13 -1.79 11.18
C ALA A 24 4.59 -2.24 11.28
N GLU A 25 5.16 -2.24 12.50
CA GLU A 25 6.52 -2.75 12.75
C GLU A 25 6.63 -4.24 12.43
N GLN A 26 5.64 -5.03 12.83
CA GLN A 26 5.61 -6.47 12.54
C GLN A 26 5.54 -6.73 11.04
N PHE A 27 4.78 -5.96 10.28
CA PHE A 27 4.72 -6.08 8.83
C PHE A 27 6.07 -5.80 8.18
N GLN A 28 6.80 -4.79 8.66
CA GLN A 28 8.15 -4.50 8.15
C GLN A 28 9.09 -5.68 8.36
N ILE A 29 9.06 -6.29 9.54
CA ILE A 29 9.89 -7.46 9.86
C ILE A 29 9.55 -8.63 8.93
N TRP A 30 8.27 -8.94 8.77
CA TRP A 30 7.84 -10.05 7.91
C TRP A 30 8.19 -9.81 6.44
N LEU A 31 8.01 -8.58 5.95
CA LEU A 31 8.36 -8.25 4.56
C LEU A 31 9.87 -8.31 4.34
N PHE A 32 10.65 -7.88 5.32
CA PHE A 32 12.12 -8.00 5.27
C PHE A 32 12.57 -9.47 5.21
N GLU A 33 11.87 -10.34 5.94
CA GLU A 33 12.16 -11.77 6.00
C GLU A 33 11.55 -12.58 4.84
N GLY A 34 10.86 -11.93 3.92
CA GLY A 34 10.20 -12.62 2.80
C GLY A 34 8.88 -13.31 3.18
N GLN A 35 8.27 -12.94 4.30
CA GLN A 35 7.05 -13.53 4.84
C GLN A 35 5.79 -12.83 4.32
N LEU A 36 5.71 -12.62 3.01
CA LEU A 36 4.60 -11.93 2.35
C LEU A 36 3.25 -12.58 2.65
N LYS A 37 3.22 -13.90 2.64
CA LYS A 37 2.01 -14.68 2.92
C LYS A 37 1.43 -14.35 4.30
N GLN A 38 2.29 -14.14 5.29
CA GLN A 38 1.89 -13.81 6.66
C GLN A 38 1.18 -12.45 6.71
N VAL A 39 1.72 -11.46 6.02
CA VAL A 39 1.11 -10.13 5.93
C VAL A 39 -0.26 -10.24 5.25
N ASN A 40 -0.34 -10.97 4.12
CA ASN A 40 -1.59 -11.18 3.40
C ASN A 40 -2.66 -11.82 4.27
N GLU A 41 -2.30 -12.81 5.10
CA GLU A 41 -3.25 -13.47 6.00
C GLU A 41 -3.85 -12.52 7.03
N VAL A 42 -3.03 -11.63 7.60
CA VAL A 42 -3.52 -10.61 8.56
C VAL A 42 -4.46 -9.64 7.86
N VAL A 43 -4.09 -9.13 6.70
CA VAL A 43 -4.91 -8.17 5.94
C VAL A 43 -6.21 -8.81 5.47
N ASP A 44 -6.19 -10.08 5.05
CA ASP A 44 -7.40 -10.80 4.63
C ASP A 44 -8.41 -10.92 5.78
N ARG A 45 -7.93 -11.09 7.02
CA ARG A 45 -8.79 -11.18 8.21
C ARG A 45 -9.17 -9.82 8.76
N LEU A 46 -8.32 -8.81 8.57
CA LEU A 46 -8.53 -7.46 9.08
C LEU A 46 -8.17 -6.47 7.96
N PRO A 47 -9.10 -6.19 7.02
CA PRO A 47 -8.81 -5.31 5.89
C PRO A 47 -8.32 -3.91 6.29
N ALA A 48 -8.74 -3.41 7.45
CA ALA A 48 -8.25 -2.13 7.97
C ALA A 48 -6.74 -2.13 8.20
N ALA A 49 -6.11 -3.31 8.39
CA ALA A 49 -4.66 -3.42 8.56
C ALA A 49 -3.88 -3.08 7.29
N LEU A 50 -4.55 -2.99 6.14
CA LEU A 50 -3.92 -2.56 4.89
C LEU A 50 -3.28 -1.17 5.06
N ALA A 51 -3.88 -0.29 5.85
CA ALA A 51 -3.36 1.04 6.15
C ALA A 51 -1.99 0.99 6.84
N ASP A 52 -1.67 -0.08 7.54
CA ASP A 52 -0.39 -0.22 8.26
C ASP A 52 0.80 -0.36 7.32
N LEU A 53 0.56 -0.58 6.03
CA LEU A 53 1.59 -0.63 4.99
C LEU A 53 1.94 0.76 4.44
N LEU A 54 1.09 1.77 4.65
CA LEU A 54 1.33 3.11 4.11
C LEU A 54 2.58 3.79 4.68
N PRO A 55 2.97 3.62 5.94
CA PRO A 55 4.25 4.15 6.41
C PRO A 55 5.46 3.62 5.64
N ILE A 56 5.38 2.40 5.12
CA ILE A 56 6.44 1.82 4.28
C ILE A 56 6.46 2.52 2.92
N VAL A 57 5.30 2.71 2.31
CA VAL A 57 5.18 3.44 1.02
C VAL A 57 5.68 4.87 1.17
N ALA A 58 5.38 5.51 2.30
CA ALA A 58 5.76 6.89 2.60
C ALA A 58 7.26 7.06 2.87
N ASN A 59 8.00 5.98 3.06
CA ASN A 59 9.44 6.03 3.38
C ASN A 59 10.29 5.61 2.19
N PRO A 60 10.86 6.57 1.42
CA PRO A 60 11.69 6.24 0.26
C PRO A 60 12.99 5.52 0.65
N GLU A 61 13.41 5.62 1.91
CA GLU A 61 14.64 5.00 2.42
C GLU A 61 14.41 3.59 2.98
N ALA A 62 13.16 3.10 2.99
CA ALA A 62 12.86 1.74 3.43
C ALA A 62 13.55 0.73 2.50
N ASN A 63 13.91 -0.42 3.06
CA ASN A 63 14.52 -1.51 2.30
C ASN A 63 13.68 -1.85 1.06
N MET A 64 14.33 -2.06 -0.08
CA MET A 64 13.67 -2.27 -1.35
C MET A 64 12.73 -3.49 -1.32
N ASN A 65 13.16 -4.59 -0.71
CA ASN A 65 12.32 -5.78 -0.58
C ASN A 65 11.08 -5.51 0.26
N VAL A 66 11.21 -4.70 1.31
CA VAL A 66 10.09 -4.29 2.16
C VAL A 66 9.11 -3.43 1.36
N ARG A 67 9.61 -2.48 0.57
CA ARG A 67 8.77 -1.63 -0.28
C ARG A 67 8.04 -2.43 -1.35
N PHE A 68 8.74 -3.32 -2.04
CA PHE A 68 8.13 -4.19 -3.05
C PHE A 68 7.07 -5.10 -2.44
N GLY A 69 7.36 -5.67 -1.28
CA GLY A 69 6.40 -6.51 -0.58
C GLY A 69 5.15 -5.75 -0.16
N ALA A 70 5.31 -4.54 0.38
CA ALA A 70 4.18 -3.68 0.75
C ALA A 70 3.32 -3.35 -0.47
N SER A 71 3.96 -2.98 -1.59
CA SER A 71 3.26 -2.71 -2.85
C SER A 71 2.49 -3.93 -3.35
N ALA A 72 3.09 -5.11 -3.28
CA ALA A 72 2.44 -6.35 -3.71
C ALA A 72 1.18 -6.64 -2.89
N VAL A 73 1.21 -6.42 -1.58
CA VAL A 73 0.03 -6.59 -0.72
C VAL A 73 -1.07 -5.59 -1.09
N LEU A 74 -0.70 -4.32 -1.24
CA LEU A 74 -1.64 -3.25 -1.60
C LEU A 74 -2.29 -3.51 -2.97
N GLU A 75 -1.50 -3.94 -3.96
CA GLU A 75 -1.98 -4.22 -5.32
C GLU A 75 -3.00 -5.37 -5.36
N ARG A 76 -2.91 -6.34 -4.46
CA ARG A 76 -3.92 -7.41 -4.34
C ARG A 76 -5.32 -6.88 -4.02
N HIS A 77 -5.42 -5.66 -3.49
CA HIS A 77 -6.68 -5.03 -3.11
C HIS A 77 -7.21 -4.07 -4.20
N ALA A 78 -6.67 -4.15 -5.41
CA ALA A 78 -7.14 -3.37 -6.55
C ALA A 78 -8.66 -3.52 -6.74
N GLY A 79 -9.36 -2.40 -6.86
CA GLY A 79 -10.81 -2.39 -7.04
C GLY A 79 -11.64 -2.76 -5.82
N GLN A 80 -11.02 -2.94 -4.66
CA GLN A 80 -11.71 -3.33 -3.42
C GLN A 80 -11.87 -2.15 -2.46
N ASP A 81 -12.89 -2.25 -1.60
CA ASP A 81 -13.17 -1.21 -0.60
C ASP A 81 -12.01 -0.98 0.37
N SER A 82 -11.25 -2.03 0.67
CA SER A 82 -10.06 -1.93 1.52
C SER A 82 -9.04 -0.92 0.98
N LEU A 83 -8.79 -0.93 -0.33
CA LEU A 83 -7.89 0.03 -0.97
C LEU A 83 -8.55 1.40 -1.10
N ARG A 84 -9.83 1.46 -1.46
CA ARG A 84 -10.58 2.72 -1.58
C ARG A 84 -10.60 3.51 -0.28
N ALA A 85 -10.63 2.82 0.86
CA ALA A 85 -10.58 3.47 2.17
C ALA A 85 -9.29 4.26 2.38
N LEU A 86 -8.22 3.94 1.64
CA LEU A 86 -6.91 4.59 1.74
C LEU A 86 -6.77 5.80 0.82
N ILE A 87 -7.76 6.08 -0.04
CA ILE A 87 -7.66 7.18 -1.02
C ILE A 87 -7.26 8.51 -0.37
N PRO A 88 -7.85 8.96 0.75
CA PRO A 88 -7.44 10.23 1.35
C PRO A 88 -5.95 10.28 1.73
N THR A 89 -5.44 9.21 2.32
CA THR A 89 -4.01 9.13 2.70
C THR A 89 -3.11 9.02 1.47
N LEU A 90 -3.52 8.22 0.48
CA LEU A 90 -2.79 8.12 -0.79
C LEU A 90 -2.76 9.48 -1.51
N GLY A 91 -3.85 10.24 -1.43
CA GLY A 91 -3.89 11.60 -1.96
C GLY A 91 -2.85 12.53 -1.33
N LEU A 92 -2.63 12.41 -0.03
CA LEU A 92 -1.57 13.15 0.65
C LEU A 92 -0.19 12.70 0.18
N LEU A 93 0.02 11.39 0.03
CA LEU A 93 1.30 10.83 -0.45
C LEU A 93 1.58 11.20 -1.91
N ALA A 94 0.56 11.42 -2.71
CA ALA A 94 0.70 11.89 -4.09
C ALA A 94 1.33 13.30 -4.16
N ALA A 95 1.37 14.03 -3.05
CA ALA A 95 2.01 15.33 -2.92
C ALA A 95 3.32 15.27 -2.11
N HIS A 96 3.82 14.07 -1.81
CA HIS A 96 5.05 13.88 -1.04
C HIS A 96 6.26 14.49 -1.75
N GLY A 97 7.28 14.91 -0.98
CA GLY A 97 8.49 15.51 -1.52
C GLY A 97 9.33 14.58 -2.41
N ASP A 98 9.30 13.27 -2.17
CA ASP A 98 10.05 12.28 -2.96
C ASP A 98 9.21 11.73 -4.11
N ALA A 99 9.77 11.77 -5.33
CA ALA A 99 9.06 11.34 -6.54
C ALA A 99 8.69 9.86 -6.52
N ARG A 100 9.49 9.00 -5.87
CA ARG A 100 9.17 7.56 -5.77
C ARG A 100 7.91 7.34 -4.94
N VAL A 101 7.75 8.10 -3.87
CA VAL A 101 6.54 8.05 -3.04
C VAL A 101 5.33 8.55 -3.83
N ARG A 102 5.48 9.68 -4.56
CA ARG A 102 4.40 10.19 -5.40
C ARG A 102 3.99 9.19 -6.47
N ALA A 103 4.96 8.55 -7.13
CA ALA A 103 4.70 7.53 -8.16
C ALA A 103 3.91 6.35 -7.60
N ASP A 104 4.36 5.80 -6.47
CA ASP A 104 3.68 4.67 -5.83
C ASP A 104 2.26 5.04 -5.40
N ALA A 105 2.08 6.23 -4.82
CA ALA A 105 0.75 6.70 -4.41
C ALA A 105 -0.20 6.87 -5.60
N CYS A 106 0.29 7.47 -6.69
CA CYS A 106 -0.51 7.65 -7.91
C CYS A 106 -0.90 6.30 -8.55
N HIS A 107 0.02 5.35 -8.56
CA HIS A 107 -0.26 4.01 -9.05
C HIS A 107 -1.39 3.35 -8.24
N LEU A 108 -1.30 3.41 -6.91
CA LEU A 108 -2.31 2.82 -6.03
C LEU A 108 -3.66 3.55 -6.14
N LEU A 109 -3.65 4.87 -6.31
CA LEU A 109 -4.87 5.63 -6.58
C LEU A 109 -5.57 5.13 -7.86
N GLY A 110 -4.79 4.86 -8.91
CA GLY A 110 -5.31 4.29 -10.15
C GLY A 110 -5.95 2.93 -9.94
N LEU A 111 -5.33 2.09 -9.11
CA LEU A 111 -5.83 0.74 -8.81
C LEU A 111 -7.09 0.73 -7.94
N SER A 112 -7.44 1.83 -7.30
CA SER A 112 -8.62 1.91 -6.44
C SER A 112 -9.93 1.69 -7.20
N ALA A 113 -9.95 1.91 -8.50
CA ALA A 113 -11.14 1.84 -9.36
C ALA A 113 -12.28 2.75 -8.84
N SER A 114 -11.92 3.90 -8.28
CA SER A 114 -12.88 4.86 -7.73
C SER A 114 -12.70 6.24 -8.34
N PRO A 115 -13.79 6.90 -8.75
CA PRO A 115 -13.71 8.27 -9.25
C PRO A 115 -13.19 9.27 -8.21
N LYS A 116 -13.23 8.92 -6.93
CA LYS A 116 -12.67 9.76 -5.84
C LYS A 116 -11.16 9.95 -5.95
N ALA A 117 -10.46 9.05 -6.64
CA ALA A 117 -9.02 9.17 -6.87
C ALA A 117 -8.69 10.21 -7.95
N ILE A 118 -9.63 10.52 -8.84
CA ILE A 118 -9.39 11.38 -10.02
C ILE A 118 -8.86 12.76 -9.63
N PRO A 119 -9.45 13.51 -8.68
CA PRO A 119 -8.94 14.85 -8.34
C PRO A 119 -7.47 14.85 -7.88
N TYR A 120 -7.07 13.84 -7.15
CA TYR A 120 -5.67 13.72 -6.68
C TYR A 120 -4.72 13.47 -7.85
N LEU A 121 -5.12 12.64 -8.80
CA LEU A 121 -4.33 12.34 -10.00
C LEU A 121 -4.27 13.55 -10.94
N GLU A 122 -5.40 14.24 -11.15
CA GLU A 122 -5.45 15.45 -11.97
C GLU A 122 -4.47 16.53 -11.45
N GLY A 123 -4.34 16.65 -10.13
CA GLY A 123 -3.40 17.56 -9.49
C GLY A 123 -1.93 17.25 -9.78
N ARG A 124 -1.62 16.07 -10.31
CA ARG A 124 -0.26 15.63 -10.60
C ARG A 124 0.04 15.49 -12.10
N ARG A 125 -0.84 15.93 -12.99
CA ARG A 125 -0.61 15.86 -14.45
C ARG A 125 0.67 16.53 -14.89
N ASP A 126 1.04 17.63 -14.24
CA ASP A 126 2.21 18.42 -14.56
C ASP A 126 3.34 18.23 -13.56
N ASP A 127 3.40 17.06 -12.93
CA ASP A 127 4.45 16.73 -11.96
C ASP A 127 5.82 16.94 -12.59
N PRO A 128 6.81 17.51 -11.85
CA PRO A 128 8.15 17.71 -12.39
C PRO A 128 8.86 16.43 -12.79
N ASP A 129 8.48 15.29 -12.20
CA ASP A 129 9.08 13.98 -12.51
C ASP A 129 8.36 13.32 -13.68
N PRO A 130 9.06 12.92 -14.76
CA PRO A 130 8.42 12.31 -15.93
C PRO A 130 7.79 10.95 -15.65
N GLU A 131 8.34 10.15 -14.74
CA GLU A 131 7.75 8.86 -14.35
C GLU A 131 6.42 9.06 -13.64
N VAL A 132 6.33 10.04 -12.75
CA VAL A 132 5.08 10.39 -12.08
C VAL A 132 4.03 10.80 -13.11
N ARG A 133 4.38 11.65 -14.08
CA ARG A 133 3.45 12.07 -15.15
C ARG A 133 2.93 10.89 -15.95
N GLU A 134 3.79 9.94 -16.29
CA GLU A 134 3.42 8.73 -17.04
C GLU A 134 2.43 7.88 -16.25
N ILE A 135 2.72 7.61 -14.98
CA ILE A 135 1.84 6.84 -14.09
C ILE A 135 0.49 7.53 -13.93
N VAL A 136 0.48 8.85 -13.77
CA VAL A 136 -0.74 9.64 -13.65
C VAL A 136 -1.61 9.50 -14.91
N ALA A 137 -0.98 9.64 -16.10
CA ALA A 137 -1.70 9.52 -17.37
C ALA A 137 -2.33 8.13 -17.52
N GLU A 138 -1.57 7.08 -17.25
CA GLU A 138 -2.06 5.70 -17.31
C GLU A 138 -3.20 5.46 -16.30
N SER A 139 -3.04 5.94 -15.08
CA SER A 139 -4.03 5.78 -14.01
C SER A 139 -5.33 6.49 -14.34
N LEU A 140 -5.27 7.69 -14.89
CA LEU A 140 -6.44 8.44 -15.32
C LEU A 140 -7.15 7.76 -16.48
N GLU A 141 -6.41 7.26 -17.47
CA GLU A 141 -6.96 6.52 -18.58
C GLU A 141 -7.72 5.29 -18.11
N GLU A 142 -7.12 4.53 -17.20
CA GLU A 142 -7.75 3.35 -16.61
C GLU A 142 -9.05 3.70 -15.87
N LEU A 143 -9.02 4.73 -15.02
CA LEU A 143 -10.21 5.18 -14.30
C LEU A 143 -11.32 5.68 -15.21
N HIS A 144 -10.98 6.36 -16.30
CA HIS A 144 -11.98 6.83 -17.26
C HIS A 144 -12.58 5.69 -18.08
N SER A 145 -11.80 4.67 -18.42
CA SER A 145 -12.30 3.50 -19.16
C SER A 145 -13.28 2.66 -18.36
N GLN A 146 -13.18 2.67 -17.03
CA GLN A 146 -14.06 1.92 -16.14
C GLN A 146 -15.46 2.56 -15.98
N LYS A 147 -15.65 3.77 -16.50
CA LYS A 147 -16.94 4.48 -16.41
C LYS A 147 -17.95 4.08 -17.49
N THR A 148 -17.58 3.23 -18.41
CA THR A 148 -18.48 2.75 -19.47
C THR A 148 -19.26 1.51 -19.07
#